data_f9ed5bac2f355697a9787cf704014485
#
_entry.id   f9ed5bac2f355697a9787cf704014485
#
_cell.length_a   1.000
_cell.length_b   1.000
_cell.length_c   1.000
_cell.angle_alpha   90.00
_cell.angle_beta   90.00
_cell.angle_gamma   90.00
#
_symmetry.space_group_name_H-M   'P 1'
#
loop_
_entity.id
_entity.type
_entity.pdbx_description
1 polymer ?
#
loop_
_entity_poly.entity_id
_entity_poly.type
_entity_poly.pdbx_seq_one_letter_code
_entity_poly.pdbx_strand_id
1 'polypeptide(L)'
;MAVFRLTKAFSFEMAHALVGYDGPCSAIHGHSYRLFVTVKGAPEGDEQSPKRGMVIDFGVLKQIVNEEVVNRLDHALVLSKKCDEQLREALKERYRNLVEVEYQPTSENLLEEFARRIISRLPQGVMLYSLRLHETATSYAEWFADDNP
;
A
#
# COMPACT_ATOMS: atom_id res chain seq x y z
N MET A 1 -9.96 -28.55 -3.03
CA MET A 1 -8.94 -27.92 -3.90
C MET A 1 -7.84 -27.28 -3.05
N ALA A 2 -6.62 -27.33 -3.54
CA ALA A 2 -5.52 -26.67 -2.86
C ALA A 2 -5.69 -25.15 -2.91
N VAL A 3 -5.24 -24.48 -1.86
CA VAL A 3 -5.23 -23.02 -1.75
C VAL A 3 -3.79 -22.55 -1.79
N PHE A 4 -3.54 -21.53 -2.57
CA PHE A 4 -2.20 -20.98 -2.76
C PHE A 4 -2.14 -19.54 -2.33
N ARG A 5 -0.93 -19.10 -1.98
CA ARG A 5 -0.60 -17.69 -1.76
C ARG A 5 0.31 -17.23 -2.87
N LEU A 6 -0.02 -16.08 -3.44
CA LEU A 6 0.78 -15.45 -4.49
C LEU A 6 1.23 -14.09 -4.00
N THR A 7 2.51 -13.81 -4.12
CA THR A 7 3.09 -12.55 -3.66
C THR A 7 3.71 -11.79 -4.81
N LYS A 8 3.42 -10.49 -4.90
CA LYS A 8 4.07 -9.59 -5.82
C LYS A 8 4.68 -8.42 -5.07
N ALA A 9 5.87 -8.02 -5.48
CA ALA A 9 6.61 -6.92 -4.87
C ALA A 9 6.48 -5.65 -5.69
N PHE A 10 6.40 -4.51 -4.99
CA PHE A 10 6.32 -3.17 -5.57
C PHE A 10 7.31 -2.26 -4.87
N SER A 11 7.73 -1.20 -5.56
CA SER A 11 8.62 -0.19 -4.98
C SER A 11 8.09 1.19 -5.30
N PHE A 12 8.23 2.11 -4.36
CA PHE A 12 7.93 3.52 -4.58
C PHE A 12 8.76 4.39 -3.63
N GLU A 13 9.07 5.58 -4.09
CA GLU A 13 9.80 6.57 -3.34
C GLU A 13 8.78 7.56 -2.74
N MET A 14 8.80 7.73 -1.42
CA MET A 14 7.80 8.58 -0.76
C MET A 14 8.43 9.30 0.42
N ALA A 15 8.06 10.55 0.60
CA ALA A 15 8.43 11.34 1.76
C ALA A 15 7.22 11.51 2.68
N HIS A 16 7.50 11.69 3.96
CA HIS A 16 6.48 11.96 4.97
C HIS A 16 7.08 12.75 6.15
N ALA A 17 6.20 13.20 7.04
CA ALA A 17 6.57 13.73 8.35
C ALA A 17 5.51 13.31 9.36
N LEU A 18 5.93 13.08 10.60
CA LEU A 18 5.04 12.64 11.68
C LEU A 18 4.76 13.82 12.61
N VAL A 19 3.52 14.28 12.62
CA VAL A 19 3.09 15.42 13.43
C VAL A 19 3.17 15.10 14.91
N GLY A 20 3.82 15.97 15.69
CA GLY A 20 3.91 15.81 17.15
C GLY A 20 4.85 14.73 17.64
N TYR A 21 5.55 14.05 16.72
CA TYR A 21 6.55 13.07 17.09
C TYR A 21 7.82 13.78 17.58
N ASP A 22 8.42 13.29 18.65
CA ASP A 22 9.58 13.91 19.31
C ASP A 22 10.93 13.37 18.84
N GLY A 23 10.94 12.44 17.89
CA GLY A 23 12.15 11.86 17.31
C GLY A 23 12.50 12.45 15.93
N PRO A 24 13.54 11.88 15.27
CA PRO A 24 13.99 12.35 13.95
C PRO A 24 12.92 12.29 12.87
N CYS A 25 11.93 11.40 13.01
CA CYS A 25 10.85 11.22 12.03
C CYS A 25 9.84 12.38 12.04
N SER A 26 9.96 13.36 12.95
CA SER A 26 9.15 14.58 12.92
C SER A 26 9.53 15.49 11.75
N ALA A 27 10.76 15.37 11.23
CA ALA A 27 11.21 16.11 10.06
C ALA A 27 10.67 15.49 8.77
N ILE A 28 10.54 16.32 7.73
CA ILE A 28 10.23 15.80 6.39
C ILE A 28 11.43 14.97 5.92
N HIS A 29 11.20 13.71 5.59
CA HIS A 29 12.23 12.81 5.08
C HIS A 29 11.56 11.74 4.19
N GLY A 30 12.36 11.04 3.42
CA GLY A 30 11.87 10.05 2.47
C GLY A 30 12.51 8.69 2.66
N HIS A 31 11.84 7.69 2.11
CA HIS A 31 12.29 6.31 2.09
C HIS A 31 12.07 5.70 0.72
N SER A 32 12.88 4.69 0.41
CA SER A 32 12.62 3.77 -0.70
C SER A 32 11.77 2.63 -0.17
N TYR A 33 10.46 2.78 -0.27
CA TYR A 33 9.51 1.80 0.22
C TYR A 33 9.49 0.56 -0.68
N ARG A 34 9.34 -0.60 -0.06
CA ARG A 34 9.04 -1.85 -0.77
C ARG A 34 7.80 -2.48 -0.16
N LEU A 35 6.82 -2.75 -1.01
CA LEU A 35 5.55 -3.34 -0.60
C LEU A 35 5.44 -4.74 -1.18
N PHE A 36 5.16 -5.72 -0.32
CA PHE A 36 4.85 -7.09 -0.73
C PHE A 36 3.38 -7.34 -0.49
N VAL A 37 2.67 -7.68 -1.55
CA VAL A 37 1.23 -7.94 -1.51
C VAL A 37 1.03 -9.43 -1.73
N THR A 38 0.43 -10.11 -0.75
CA THR A 38 0.14 -11.56 -0.81
C THR A 38 -1.36 -11.76 -0.85
N VAL A 39 -1.83 -12.40 -1.89
CA VAL A 39 -3.23 -12.83 -2.05
C VAL A 39 -3.34 -14.33 -1.89
N LYS A 40 -4.53 -14.82 -1.56
CA LYS A 40 -4.81 -16.22 -1.30
C LYS A 40 -6.07 -16.63 -2.04
N GLY A 41 -6.07 -17.84 -2.61
CA GLY A 41 -7.24 -18.40 -3.26
C GLY A 41 -6.96 -19.77 -3.85
N ALA A 42 -8.01 -20.39 -4.40
CA ALA A 42 -7.90 -21.61 -5.17
C ALA A 42 -7.75 -21.28 -6.66
N PRO A 43 -7.00 -22.09 -7.43
CA PRO A 43 -6.90 -21.86 -8.87
C PRO A 43 -8.24 -22.02 -9.57
N GLU A 44 -8.45 -21.25 -10.63
CA GLU A 44 -9.61 -21.37 -11.50
C GLU A 44 -9.69 -22.79 -12.09
N GLY A 45 -10.80 -23.46 -11.85
CA GLY A 45 -11.01 -24.85 -12.27
C GLY A 45 -11.82 -25.02 -13.56
N ASP A 46 -12.41 -23.95 -14.08
CA ASP A 46 -13.18 -24.03 -15.33
C ASP A 46 -12.24 -24.27 -16.51
N GLU A 47 -12.39 -25.43 -17.15
CA GLU A 47 -11.59 -25.85 -18.32
C GLU A 47 -11.72 -24.89 -19.50
N GLN A 48 -12.80 -24.13 -19.58
CA GLN A 48 -13.05 -23.17 -20.65
C GLN A 48 -12.51 -21.78 -20.33
N SER A 49 -12.11 -21.54 -19.07
CA SER A 49 -11.59 -20.25 -18.68
C SER A 49 -10.19 -20.01 -19.25
N PRO A 50 -9.92 -18.82 -19.83
CA PRO A 50 -8.55 -18.48 -20.24
C PRO A 50 -7.60 -18.32 -19.04
N LYS A 51 -8.14 -18.26 -17.82
CA LYS A 51 -7.37 -18.11 -16.58
C LYS A 51 -7.29 -19.42 -15.78
N ARG A 52 -7.70 -20.55 -16.34
CA ARG A 52 -7.67 -21.85 -15.63
C ARG A 52 -6.28 -22.12 -15.06
N GLY A 53 -6.25 -22.66 -13.87
CA GLY A 53 -5.02 -22.95 -13.16
C GLY A 53 -4.39 -21.75 -12.46
N MET A 54 -5.00 -20.57 -12.56
CA MET A 54 -4.52 -19.35 -11.88
C MET A 54 -5.44 -18.98 -10.73
N VAL A 55 -4.86 -18.56 -9.60
CA VAL A 55 -5.60 -17.88 -8.53
C VAL A 55 -5.97 -16.48 -9.00
N ILE A 56 -5.00 -15.79 -9.56
CA ILE A 56 -5.15 -14.46 -10.17
C ILE A 56 -4.01 -14.29 -11.20
N ASP A 57 -4.29 -13.57 -12.25
CA ASP A 57 -3.24 -13.12 -13.15
C ASP A 57 -2.40 -12.05 -12.45
N PHE A 58 -1.08 -12.23 -12.42
CA PHE A 58 -0.18 -11.22 -11.82
C PHE A 58 -0.32 -9.84 -12.46
N GLY A 59 -0.68 -9.76 -13.74
CA GLY A 59 -0.93 -8.48 -14.41
C GLY A 59 -2.15 -7.75 -13.83
N VAL A 60 -3.19 -8.50 -13.44
CA VAL A 60 -4.38 -7.92 -12.78
C VAL A 60 -4.01 -7.43 -11.38
N LEU A 61 -3.26 -8.22 -10.62
CA LEU A 61 -2.79 -7.80 -9.29
C LEU A 61 -1.90 -6.55 -9.39
N LYS A 62 -0.99 -6.53 -10.37
CA LYS A 62 -0.13 -5.37 -10.63
C LYS A 62 -0.95 -4.11 -10.90
N GLN A 63 -1.96 -4.21 -11.75
CA GLN A 63 -2.81 -3.07 -12.09
C GLN A 63 -3.54 -2.54 -10.86
N ILE A 64 -4.14 -3.43 -10.06
CA ILE A 64 -4.86 -3.04 -8.84
C ILE A 64 -3.93 -2.27 -7.89
N VAL A 65 -2.78 -2.84 -7.57
CA VAL A 65 -1.87 -2.25 -6.59
C VAL A 65 -1.25 -0.95 -7.13
N ASN A 66 -0.92 -0.90 -8.41
CA ASN A 66 -0.41 0.34 -9.01
C ASN A 66 -1.45 1.46 -8.95
N GLU A 67 -2.71 1.18 -9.29
CA GLU A 67 -3.77 2.19 -9.29
C GLU A 67 -4.14 2.62 -7.88
N GLU A 68 -4.21 1.69 -6.93
CA GLU A 68 -4.67 1.97 -5.58
C GLU A 68 -3.57 2.49 -4.65
N VAL A 69 -2.31 2.16 -4.90
CA VAL A 69 -1.20 2.49 -4.00
C VAL A 69 -0.08 3.22 -4.72
N VAL A 70 0.61 2.55 -5.63
CA VAL A 70 1.92 3.01 -6.14
C VAL A 70 1.79 4.33 -6.90
N ASN A 71 0.85 4.42 -7.84
CA ASN A 71 0.69 5.62 -8.67
C ASN A 71 0.29 6.86 -7.87
N ARG A 72 -0.35 6.66 -6.72
CA ARG A 72 -0.75 7.77 -5.84
C ARG A 72 0.41 8.28 -4.99
N LEU A 73 1.33 7.40 -4.61
CA LEU A 73 2.32 7.68 -3.58
C LEU A 73 3.74 7.80 -4.10
N ASP A 74 4.04 7.23 -5.28
CA ASP A 74 5.39 7.31 -5.82
C ASP A 74 5.77 8.76 -6.11
N HIS A 75 6.88 9.21 -5.50
CA HIS A 75 7.36 10.59 -5.52
C HIS A 75 6.44 11.58 -4.79
N ALA A 76 5.56 11.11 -3.93
CA ALA A 76 4.68 11.97 -3.13
C ALA A 76 5.33 12.39 -1.81
N LEU A 77 4.89 13.54 -1.32
CA LEU A 77 5.04 13.94 0.08
C LEU A 77 3.69 13.74 0.75
N VAL A 78 3.63 12.86 1.74
CA VAL A 78 2.39 12.51 2.44
C VAL A 78 2.39 13.16 3.82
N LEU A 79 1.38 13.99 4.07
CA LEU A 79 1.20 14.68 5.34
C LEU A 79 -0.21 14.48 5.87
N SER A 80 -0.33 14.34 7.18
CA SER A 80 -1.62 14.38 7.85
C SER A 80 -2.25 15.76 7.70
N LYS A 81 -3.57 15.83 7.55
CA LYS A 81 -4.32 17.08 7.59
C LYS A 81 -4.23 17.80 8.93
N LYS A 82 -3.71 17.14 9.97
CA LYS A 82 -3.38 17.77 11.26
C LYS A 82 -2.08 18.55 11.23
N CYS A 83 -1.30 18.42 10.17
CA CYS A 83 -0.12 19.24 9.96
C CYS A 83 -0.54 20.71 9.72
N ASP A 84 0.36 21.66 10.02
CA ASP A 84 0.08 23.08 9.87
C ASP A 84 -0.52 23.42 8.50
N GLU A 85 -1.68 24.10 8.53
CA GLU A 85 -2.44 24.43 7.32
C GLU A 85 -1.66 25.37 6.39
N GLN A 86 -0.96 26.36 6.96
CA GLN A 86 -0.18 27.31 6.15
C GLN A 86 0.94 26.61 5.41
N LEU A 87 1.61 25.65 6.06
CA LEU A 87 2.64 24.86 5.42
C LEU A 87 2.05 24.01 4.29
N ARG A 88 0.93 23.34 4.54
CA ARG A 88 0.28 22.48 3.52
C ARG A 88 -0.16 23.30 2.31
N GLU A 89 -0.75 24.48 2.51
CA GLU A 89 -1.16 25.36 1.42
C GLU A 89 0.05 25.87 0.61
N ALA A 90 1.14 26.26 1.29
CA ALA A 90 2.37 26.69 0.62
C ALA A 90 2.98 25.56 -0.24
N LEU A 91 2.95 24.33 0.27
CA LEU A 91 3.46 23.16 -0.46
C LEU A 91 2.60 22.86 -1.70
N LYS A 92 1.28 22.94 -1.58
CA LYS A 92 0.37 22.75 -2.73
C LYS A 92 0.60 23.77 -3.83
N GLU A 93 0.87 25.03 -3.48
CA GLU A 93 1.12 26.08 -4.46
C GLU A 93 2.43 25.87 -5.22
N ARG A 94 3.45 25.31 -4.55
CA ARG A 94 4.80 25.19 -5.11
C ARG A 94 5.08 23.83 -5.73
N TYR A 95 4.48 22.77 -5.19
CA TYR A 95 4.76 21.39 -5.59
C TYR A 95 3.45 20.63 -5.80
N ARG A 96 3.41 19.77 -6.82
CA ARG A 96 2.19 19.05 -7.21
C ARG A 96 2.07 17.67 -6.54
N ASN A 97 3.02 17.32 -5.71
CA ASN A 97 3.15 15.97 -5.17
C ASN A 97 2.71 15.84 -3.71
N LEU A 98 2.05 16.85 -3.14
CA LEU A 98 1.50 16.74 -1.80
C LEU A 98 0.25 15.85 -1.81
N VAL A 99 0.25 14.82 -0.97
CA VAL A 99 -0.90 13.96 -0.68
C VAL A 99 -1.27 14.15 0.78
N GLU A 100 -2.48 14.63 1.03
CA GLU A 100 -2.98 14.81 2.39
C GLU A 100 -3.83 13.62 2.81
N VAL A 101 -3.59 13.13 4.01
CA VAL A 101 -4.32 11.99 4.58
C VAL A 101 -4.94 12.34 5.92
N GLU A 102 -5.98 11.60 6.31
CA GLU A 102 -6.68 11.84 7.58
C GLU A 102 -5.94 11.27 8.80
N TYR A 103 -4.89 10.50 8.57
CA TYR A 103 -4.16 9.77 9.59
C TYR A 103 -2.69 10.18 9.60
N GLN A 104 -1.97 9.81 10.67
CA GLN A 104 -0.52 9.93 10.74
C GLN A 104 0.09 8.93 9.74
N PRO A 105 0.91 9.36 8.77
CA PRO A 105 1.42 8.47 7.72
C PRO A 105 2.59 7.59 8.19
N THR A 106 2.34 6.81 9.21
CA THR A 106 3.21 5.72 9.66
C THR A 106 3.06 4.51 8.75
N SER A 107 4.00 3.58 8.78
CA SER A 107 3.90 2.32 8.02
C SER A 107 2.62 1.55 8.39
N GLU A 108 2.26 1.53 9.67
CA GLU A 108 1.07 0.85 10.18
C GLU A 108 -0.21 1.42 9.56
N ASN A 109 -0.38 2.73 9.62
CA ASN A 109 -1.58 3.40 9.10
C ASN A 109 -1.64 3.36 7.58
N LEU A 110 -0.49 3.44 6.90
CA LEU A 110 -0.42 3.24 5.45
C LEU A 110 -0.90 1.85 5.07
N LEU A 111 -0.44 0.82 5.79
CA LEU A 111 -0.83 -0.56 5.52
C LEU A 111 -2.35 -0.78 5.70
N GLU A 112 -2.95 -0.17 6.71
CA GLU A 112 -4.39 -0.25 6.91
C GLU A 112 -5.16 0.33 5.72
N GLU A 113 -4.75 1.48 5.23
CA GLU A 113 -5.35 2.08 4.04
C GLU A 113 -5.11 1.24 2.79
N PHE A 114 -3.90 0.72 2.60
CA PHE A 114 -3.57 -0.13 1.45
C PHE A 114 -4.45 -1.38 1.45
N ALA A 115 -4.61 -2.03 2.61
CA ALA A 115 -5.45 -3.21 2.74
C ALA A 115 -6.89 -2.91 2.31
N ARG A 116 -7.47 -1.83 2.83
CA ARG A 116 -8.84 -1.43 2.50
C ARG A 116 -9.02 -1.19 1.00
N ARG A 117 -8.08 -0.47 0.38
CA ARG A 117 -8.13 -0.16 -1.05
C ARG A 117 -7.97 -1.38 -1.93
N ILE A 118 -7.01 -2.24 -1.61
CA ILE A 118 -6.75 -3.46 -2.40
C ILE A 118 -7.92 -4.42 -2.28
N ILE A 119 -8.42 -4.66 -1.07
CA ILE A 119 -9.56 -5.57 -0.85
C ILE A 119 -10.77 -5.17 -1.69
N SER A 120 -11.04 -3.87 -1.82
CA SER A 120 -12.19 -3.38 -2.59
C SER A 120 -12.11 -3.69 -4.08
N ARG A 121 -10.94 -4.05 -4.59
CA ARG A 121 -10.65 -4.26 -6.01
C ARG A 121 -10.40 -5.72 -6.38
N LEU A 122 -10.16 -6.59 -5.40
CA LEU A 122 -9.85 -7.99 -5.68
C LEU A 122 -11.06 -8.71 -6.28
N PRO A 123 -10.84 -9.57 -7.29
CA PRO A 123 -11.93 -10.35 -7.86
C PRO A 123 -12.47 -11.37 -6.88
N GLN A 124 -13.68 -11.85 -7.18
CA GLN A 124 -14.33 -12.87 -6.36
C GLN A 124 -13.46 -14.12 -6.25
N GLY A 125 -13.39 -14.69 -5.04
CA GLY A 125 -12.59 -15.89 -4.77
C GLY A 125 -11.12 -15.61 -4.47
N VAL A 126 -10.67 -14.36 -4.59
CA VAL A 126 -9.30 -13.94 -4.25
C VAL A 126 -9.35 -13.05 -3.02
N MET A 127 -8.61 -13.43 -1.99
CA MET A 127 -8.56 -12.68 -0.73
C MET A 127 -7.18 -12.08 -0.51
N LEU A 128 -7.14 -10.88 0.03
CA LEU A 128 -5.89 -10.33 0.55
C LEU A 128 -5.49 -11.14 1.78
N TYR A 129 -4.30 -11.72 1.76
CA TYR A 129 -3.77 -12.49 2.88
C TYR A 129 -2.89 -11.66 3.78
N SER A 130 -1.90 -10.96 3.20
CA SER A 130 -0.99 -10.11 3.96
C SER A 130 -0.40 -9.01 3.10
N LEU A 131 0.05 -7.97 3.80
CA LEU A 131 0.87 -6.90 3.25
C LEU A 131 2.12 -6.77 4.12
N ARG A 132 3.27 -6.51 3.48
CA ARG A 132 4.51 -6.17 4.17
C ARG A 132 5.05 -4.89 3.54
N LEU A 133 5.28 -3.88 4.36
CA LEU A 133 5.82 -2.60 3.93
C LEU A 133 7.17 -2.36 4.58
N HIS A 134 8.23 -2.43 3.78
CA HIS A 134 9.57 -2.04 4.21
C HIS A 134 9.72 -0.53 4.08
N GLU A 135 10.00 0.12 5.19
CA GLU A 135 10.38 1.52 5.22
C GLU A 135 11.88 1.66 4.92
N THR A 136 12.67 0.72 5.44
CA THR A 136 14.09 0.56 5.13
C THR A 136 14.36 -0.91 4.79
N ALA A 137 15.58 -1.23 4.40
CA ALA A 137 15.96 -2.62 4.10
C ALA A 137 15.81 -3.54 5.32
N THR A 138 15.92 -2.99 6.53
CA THR A 138 15.95 -3.77 7.78
C THR A 138 14.73 -3.57 8.68
N SER A 139 13.80 -2.69 8.31
CA SER A 139 12.64 -2.36 9.15
C SER A 139 11.38 -2.40 8.32
N TYR A 140 10.40 -3.19 8.75
CA TYR A 140 9.13 -3.32 8.06
C TYR A 140 7.98 -3.55 9.04
N ALA A 141 6.79 -3.21 8.60
CA ALA A 141 5.54 -3.54 9.27
C ALA A 141 4.76 -4.54 8.41
N GLU A 142 3.92 -5.35 9.06
CA GLU A 142 3.08 -6.34 8.38
C GLU A 142 1.63 -6.20 8.81
N TRP A 143 0.74 -6.40 7.86
CA TRP A 143 -0.68 -6.52 8.08
C TRP A 143 -1.13 -7.91 7.62
N PHE A 144 -1.87 -8.62 8.46
CA PHE A 144 -2.43 -9.93 8.15
C PHE A 144 -3.95 -9.88 8.27
N ALA A 145 -4.64 -10.50 7.29
CA ALA A 145 -6.10 -10.55 7.32
C ALA A 145 -6.64 -11.29 8.56
N ASP A 146 -5.94 -12.33 9.00
CA ASP A 146 -6.37 -13.13 10.15
C ASP A 146 -6.32 -12.33 11.47
N ASP A 147 -5.48 -11.31 11.54
CA ASP A 147 -5.39 -10.41 12.70
C ASP A 147 -6.43 -9.28 12.64
N ASN A 148 -7.07 -9.08 11.49
CA ASN A 148 -7.97 -7.95 11.23
C ASN A 148 -9.28 -8.44 10.58
N PRO A 149 -10.07 -9.25 11.30
CA PRO A 149 -11.30 -9.84 10.78
C PRO A 149 -12.39 -8.83 10.45
#